data_92001e1b9df2da7239abebe497df9369
#
_entry.id   92001e1b9df2da7239abebe497df9369
#
_cell.length_a   1.000
_cell.length_b   1.000
_cell.length_c   1.000
_cell.angle_alpha   90.00
_cell.angle_beta   90.00
_cell.angle_gamma   90.00
#
_symmetry.space_group_name_H-M   'P 1'
#
loop_
_entity.id
_entity.type
_entity.pdbx_description
1 polymer ?
#
loop_
_entity_poly.entity_id
_entity_poly.type
_entity_poly.pdbx_seq_one_letter_code
_entity_poly.pdbx_strand_id
1 'polypeptide(L)'
;MKELQELDRQRFLRHHATMPMQLRAASEGDAGTIYRFILDLARYEKEPDAVHTSESVLRRQLGLERPPFGCIIAEWDSIPCGFALYFYNYSTWRGSSGIYLEDLYVAPEFRGRQIGQSLLRKLASLTLDRGGHRLEWSVLDWNKPAIRFYEQLGAEPLNDWTTWRLTGSALEKLVEEK
;
A
#
# COMPACT_ATOMS: atom_id res chain seq x y z
N MET A 1 -50.23 -8.44 7.65
CA MET A 1 -49.19 -9.51 7.65
C MET A 1 -48.23 -9.45 6.50
N LYS A 2 -48.66 -9.23 5.23
CA LYS A 2 -47.76 -9.15 4.07
C LYS A 2 -46.81 -7.90 4.10
N GLU A 3 -47.30 -6.76 4.56
CA GLU A 3 -46.49 -5.53 4.68
C GLU A 3 -45.36 -5.61 5.74
N LEU A 4 -45.64 -6.28 6.87
CA LEU A 4 -44.63 -6.53 7.90
C LEU A 4 -43.52 -7.48 7.41
N GLN A 5 -43.89 -8.49 6.63
CA GLN A 5 -42.92 -9.43 6.02
C GLN A 5 -42.08 -8.75 4.95
N GLU A 6 -42.62 -7.79 4.18
CA GLU A 6 -41.88 -7.03 3.18
C GLU A 6 -40.95 -6.02 3.83
N LEU A 7 -41.35 -5.35 4.92
CA LEU A 7 -40.51 -4.45 5.71
C LEU A 7 -39.35 -5.21 6.38
N ASP A 8 -39.60 -6.40 6.92
CA ASP A 8 -38.56 -7.24 7.50
C ASP A 8 -37.59 -7.78 6.42
N ARG A 9 -38.12 -8.14 5.24
CA ARG A 9 -37.31 -8.55 4.10
C ARG A 9 -36.43 -7.42 3.57
N GLN A 10 -36.97 -6.19 3.47
CA GLN A 10 -36.20 -5.01 3.07
C GLN A 10 -35.19 -4.60 4.14
N ARG A 11 -35.52 -4.77 5.43
CA ARG A 11 -34.60 -4.56 6.55
C ARG A 11 -33.48 -5.61 6.56
N PHE A 12 -33.81 -6.88 6.28
CA PHE A 12 -32.86 -7.98 6.13
C PHE A 12 -31.94 -7.76 4.93
N LEU A 13 -32.47 -7.33 3.77
CA LEU A 13 -31.69 -7.03 2.56
C LEU A 13 -30.80 -5.79 2.75
N ARG A 14 -31.20 -4.80 3.54
CA ARG A 14 -30.34 -3.66 3.90
C ARG A 14 -29.22 -4.03 4.88
N HIS A 15 -29.41 -5.05 5.73
CA HIS A 15 -28.38 -5.56 6.63
C HIS A 15 -27.42 -6.55 5.96
N HIS A 16 -27.78 -7.07 4.79
CA HIS A 16 -26.94 -7.96 3.97
C HIS A 16 -26.45 -7.28 2.69
N ALA A 17 -26.61 -5.96 2.55
CA ALA A 17 -25.85 -5.21 1.58
C ALA A 17 -24.38 -5.41 1.96
N THR A 18 -23.67 -6.21 1.16
CA THR A 18 -22.23 -6.38 1.26
C THR A 18 -21.62 -4.99 1.34
N MET A 19 -21.05 -4.66 2.50
CA MET A 19 -20.36 -3.39 2.71
C MET A 19 -19.34 -3.23 1.59
N PRO A 20 -19.48 -2.25 0.70
CA PRO A 20 -18.63 -2.19 -0.47
C PRO A 20 -17.22 -1.80 -0.04
N MET A 21 -16.28 -2.73 -0.22
CA MET A 21 -14.88 -2.37 -0.19
C MET A 21 -14.62 -1.42 -1.36
N GLN A 22 -14.08 -0.24 -1.07
CA GLN A 22 -13.71 0.74 -2.05
C GLN A 22 -12.20 0.96 -2.04
N LEU A 23 -11.61 1.09 -3.23
CA LEU A 23 -10.23 1.54 -3.40
C LEU A 23 -10.24 2.90 -4.09
N ARG A 24 -9.57 3.86 -3.50
CA ARG A 24 -9.44 5.20 -4.08
C ARG A 24 -8.01 5.74 -3.96
N ALA A 25 -7.66 6.65 -4.85
CA ALA A 25 -6.43 7.41 -4.68
C ALA A 25 -6.50 8.26 -3.41
N ALA A 26 -5.37 8.39 -2.74
CA ALA A 26 -5.25 9.30 -1.61
C ALA A 26 -5.18 10.77 -2.07
N SER A 27 -5.63 11.65 -1.21
CA SER A 27 -5.53 13.09 -1.32
C SER A 27 -4.77 13.70 -0.13
N GLU A 28 -4.52 14.99 -0.14
CA GLU A 28 -3.92 15.70 1.01
C GLU A 28 -4.68 15.47 2.31
N GLY A 29 -6.01 15.33 2.25
CA GLY A 29 -6.86 15.06 3.40
C GLY A 29 -6.57 13.72 4.08
N ASP A 30 -5.93 12.78 3.37
CA ASP A 30 -5.61 11.45 3.89
C ASP A 30 -4.27 11.37 4.64
N ALA A 31 -3.51 12.45 4.69
CA ALA A 31 -2.17 12.48 5.29
C ALA A 31 -2.13 11.91 6.72
N GLY A 32 -3.11 12.27 7.56
CA GLY A 32 -3.22 11.74 8.92
C GLY A 32 -3.53 10.24 8.96
N THR A 33 -4.36 9.75 8.05
CA THR A 33 -4.68 8.33 7.92
C THR A 33 -3.45 7.53 7.45
N ILE A 34 -2.74 8.03 6.43
CA ILE A 34 -1.51 7.41 5.91
C ILE A 34 -0.44 7.38 7.00
N TYR A 35 -0.24 8.50 7.71
CA TYR A 35 0.74 8.57 8.79
C TYR A 35 0.45 7.54 9.90
N ARG A 36 -0.80 7.40 10.30
CA ARG A 36 -1.22 6.37 11.28
C ARG A 36 -0.91 4.96 10.77
N PHE A 37 -1.22 4.65 9.51
CA PHE A 37 -0.94 3.33 8.93
C PHE A 37 0.56 3.05 8.82
N ILE A 38 1.40 4.05 8.49
CA ILE A 38 2.86 3.93 8.53
C ILE A 38 3.34 3.59 9.94
N LEU A 39 2.83 4.29 10.97
CA LEU A 39 3.19 3.98 12.37
C LEU A 39 2.76 2.58 12.79
N ASP A 40 1.59 2.13 12.36
CA ASP A 40 1.09 0.79 12.69
C ASP A 40 1.90 -0.30 11.96
N LEU A 41 2.30 -0.06 10.71
CA LEU A 41 3.21 -0.94 9.98
C LEU A 41 4.59 -1.01 10.64
N ALA A 42 5.17 0.13 11.02
CA ALA A 42 6.47 0.18 11.71
C ALA A 42 6.44 -0.57 13.05
N ARG A 43 5.34 -0.47 13.81
CA ARG A 43 5.15 -1.28 15.03
C ARG A 43 5.08 -2.78 14.72
N TYR A 44 4.37 -3.15 13.66
CA TYR A 44 4.30 -4.53 13.19
C TYR A 44 5.69 -5.06 12.78
N GLU A 45 6.47 -4.23 12.12
CA GLU A 45 7.84 -4.53 11.68
C GLU A 45 8.90 -4.41 12.78
N LYS A 46 8.51 -4.00 13.99
CA LYS A 46 9.35 -3.84 15.19
C LYS A 46 10.40 -2.72 15.09
N GLU A 47 10.12 -1.74 14.25
CA GLU A 47 10.96 -0.56 14.00
C GLU A 47 10.21 0.76 14.22
N PRO A 48 9.47 0.96 15.35
CA PRO A 48 8.62 2.14 15.55
C PRO A 48 9.44 3.45 15.59
N ASP A 49 10.70 3.38 16.00
CA ASP A 49 11.60 4.55 16.11
C ASP A 49 12.24 4.93 14.77
N ALA A 50 12.08 4.10 13.72
CA ALA A 50 12.61 4.39 12.38
C ALA A 50 11.75 5.38 11.58
N VAL A 51 10.55 5.73 12.08
CA VAL A 51 9.64 6.64 11.39
C VAL A 51 10.00 8.09 11.69
N HIS A 52 10.65 8.76 10.73
CA HIS A 52 11.05 10.17 10.84
C HIS A 52 10.13 11.14 10.06
N THR A 53 9.17 10.63 9.30
CA THR A 53 8.17 11.44 8.60
C THR A 53 7.09 11.95 9.56
N SER A 54 6.23 12.84 9.07
CA SER A 54 5.09 13.36 9.82
C SER A 54 3.89 13.58 8.92
N GLU A 55 2.70 13.73 9.52
CA GLU A 55 1.49 14.08 8.78
C GLU A 55 1.69 15.35 7.93
N SER A 56 2.35 16.36 8.45
CA SER A 56 2.58 17.64 7.73
C SER A 56 3.49 17.46 6.50
N VAL A 57 4.50 16.57 6.60
CA VAL A 57 5.35 16.21 5.46
C VAL A 57 4.55 15.49 4.39
N LEU A 58 3.78 14.47 4.76
CA LEU A 58 2.94 13.71 3.85
C LEU A 58 1.90 14.59 3.15
N ARG A 59 1.22 15.47 3.92
CA ARG A 59 0.24 16.42 3.39
C ARG A 59 0.86 17.32 2.32
N ARG A 60 2.02 17.92 2.62
CA ARG A 60 2.73 18.77 1.66
C ARG A 60 3.13 18.00 0.40
N GLN A 61 3.60 16.76 0.53
CA GLN A 61 4.02 15.94 -0.60
C GLN A 61 2.85 15.50 -1.47
N LEU A 62 1.72 15.13 -0.86
CA LEU A 62 0.50 14.77 -1.59
C LEU A 62 -0.10 15.95 -2.37
N GLY A 63 0.10 17.19 -1.90
CA GLY A 63 -0.37 18.43 -2.54
C GLY A 63 0.52 18.93 -3.66
N LEU A 64 1.66 18.30 -3.94
CA LEU A 64 2.50 18.70 -5.06
C LEU A 64 1.82 18.36 -6.40
N GLU A 65 2.08 19.17 -7.43
CA GLU A 65 1.66 18.87 -8.80
C GLU A 65 2.17 17.49 -9.27
N ARG A 66 3.37 17.11 -8.81
CA ARG A 66 4.00 15.80 -9.05
C ARG A 66 4.44 15.21 -7.72
N PRO A 67 3.56 14.51 -7.02
CA PRO A 67 3.92 13.84 -5.77
C PRO A 67 5.05 12.83 -5.98
N PRO A 68 5.97 12.67 -5.01
CA PRO A 68 7.06 11.69 -5.11
C PRO A 68 6.57 10.25 -5.02
N PHE A 69 5.35 10.03 -4.54
CA PHE A 69 4.70 8.73 -4.41
C PHE A 69 3.22 8.81 -4.77
N GLY A 70 2.66 7.66 -5.13
CA GLY A 70 1.22 7.44 -5.18
C GLY A 70 0.76 6.67 -3.95
N CYS A 71 -0.50 6.82 -3.57
CA CYS A 71 -1.07 6.06 -2.48
C CYS A 71 -2.52 5.68 -2.80
N ILE A 72 -2.86 4.41 -2.58
CA ILE A 72 -4.23 3.89 -2.66
C ILE A 72 -4.71 3.62 -1.24
N ILE A 73 -5.85 4.17 -0.88
CA ILE A 73 -6.55 3.87 0.37
C ILE A 73 -7.63 2.81 0.09
N ALA A 74 -7.66 1.79 0.93
CA ALA A 74 -8.77 0.85 1.00
C ALA A 74 -9.72 1.28 2.11
N GLU A 75 -11.00 1.32 1.77
CA GLU A 75 -12.08 1.61 2.70
C GLU A 75 -13.03 0.42 2.77
N TRP A 76 -13.48 0.12 3.98
CA TRP A 76 -14.54 -0.82 4.25
C TRP A 76 -15.67 -0.07 4.96
N ASP A 77 -16.83 0.04 4.31
CA ASP A 77 -17.94 0.86 4.83
C ASP A 77 -17.53 2.31 5.13
N SER A 78 -16.82 2.93 4.19
CA SER A 78 -16.27 4.29 4.31
C SER A 78 -15.25 4.49 5.44
N ILE A 79 -14.79 3.39 6.07
CA ILE A 79 -13.74 3.44 7.09
C ILE A 79 -12.42 3.05 6.44
N PRO A 80 -11.39 3.92 6.43
CA PRO A 80 -10.07 3.55 5.96
C PRO A 80 -9.51 2.36 6.75
N CYS A 81 -9.21 1.27 6.05
CA CYS A 81 -8.83 -0.01 6.64
C CYS A 81 -7.50 -0.57 6.13
N GLY A 82 -6.89 0.10 5.16
CA GLY A 82 -5.59 -0.28 4.63
C GLY A 82 -5.10 0.69 3.57
N PHE A 83 -3.84 0.54 3.18
CA PHE A 83 -3.25 1.38 2.14
C PHE A 83 -2.14 0.62 1.39
N ALA A 84 -1.82 1.13 0.19
CA ALA A 84 -0.64 0.80 -0.58
C ALA A 84 0.03 2.10 -1.03
N LEU A 85 1.24 2.36 -0.55
CA LEU A 85 2.07 3.48 -0.95
C LEU A 85 3.12 2.99 -1.95
N TYR A 86 3.28 3.69 -3.07
CA TYR A 86 4.11 3.24 -4.16
C TYR A 86 4.75 4.39 -4.95
N PHE A 87 5.79 4.08 -5.68
CA PHE A 87 6.39 5.01 -6.65
C PHE A 87 6.75 4.27 -7.96
N TYR A 88 7.01 5.05 -9.00
CA TYR A 88 7.39 4.49 -10.30
C TYR A 88 8.91 4.30 -10.36
N ASN A 89 9.34 3.07 -10.69
CA ASN A 89 10.71 2.77 -11.06
C ASN A 89 10.83 2.59 -12.58
N TYR A 90 12.04 2.39 -13.09
CA TYR A 90 12.28 2.22 -14.51
C TYR A 90 13.21 1.04 -14.79
N SER A 91 12.90 0.25 -15.80
CA SER A 91 13.75 -0.81 -16.28
C SER A 91 14.43 -0.41 -17.59
N THR A 92 15.73 -0.20 -17.55
CA THR A 92 16.52 0.05 -18.77
C THR A 92 16.50 -1.14 -19.72
N TRP A 93 16.43 -2.37 -19.19
CA TRP A 93 16.39 -3.59 -19.99
C TRP A 93 15.05 -3.77 -20.72
N ARG A 94 13.98 -3.29 -20.14
CA ARG A 94 12.62 -3.35 -20.71
C ARG A 94 12.21 -2.08 -21.44
N GLY A 95 12.92 -0.98 -21.21
CA GLY A 95 12.57 0.32 -21.77
C GLY A 95 11.21 0.85 -21.24
N SER A 96 10.78 0.42 -20.06
CA SER A 96 9.47 0.77 -19.51
C SER A 96 9.50 1.01 -18.00
N SER A 97 8.53 1.79 -17.52
CA SER A 97 8.31 1.98 -16.08
C SER A 97 7.71 0.73 -15.45
N GLY A 98 8.01 0.54 -14.18
CA GLY A 98 7.32 -0.37 -13.28
C GLY A 98 6.76 0.37 -12.07
N ILE A 99 6.16 -0.34 -11.15
CA ILE A 99 5.78 0.15 -9.83
C ILE A 99 6.64 -0.54 -8.78
N TYR A 100 7.19 0.24 -7.85
CA TYR A 100 7.73 -0.25 -6.59
C TYR A 100 6.74 0.09 -5.47
N LEU A 101 6.24 -0.95 -4.82
CA LEU A 101 5.40 -0.82 -3.65
C LEU A 101 6.29 -0.65 -2.42
N GLU A 102 6.23 0.51 -1.79
CA GLU A 102 6.98 0.80 -0.57
C GLU A 102 6.31 0.17 0.65
N ASP A 103 5.02 0.49 0.86
CA ASP A 103 4.25 0.03 2.01
C ASP A 103 2.95 -0.63 1.59
N LEU A 104 2.64 -1.78 2.20
CA LEU A 104 1.33 -2.44 2.14
C LEU A 104 0.87 -2.76 3.55
N TYR A 105 -0.23 -2.17 3.98
CA TYR A 105 -0.80 -2.43 5.28
C TYR A 105 -2.32 -2.61 5.23
N VAL A 106 -2.80 -3.55 6.01
CA VAL A 106 -4.23 -3.74 6.29
C VAL A 106 -4.40 -3.88 7.79
N ALA A 107 -5.27 -3.06 8.36
CA ALA A 107 -5.56 -3.06 9.78
C ALA A 107 -6.02 -4.46 10.23
N PRO A 108 -5.54 -4.97 11.38
CA PRO A 108 -5.72 -6.35 11.81
C PRO A 108 -7.17 -6.83 11.78
N GLU A 109 -8.12 -5.97 12.20
CA GLU A 109 -9.56 -6.27 12.27
C GLU A 109 -10.22 -6.42 10.89
N PHE A 110 -9.53 -5.98 9.82
CA PHE A 110 -10.00 -6.08 8.43
C PHE A 110 -9.26 -7.16 7.62
N ARG A 111 -8.28 -7.85 8.20
CA ARG A 111 -7.53 -8.91 7.52
C ARG A 111 -8.44 -10.12 7.20
N GLY A 112 -8.00 -10.97 6.27
CA GLY A 112 -8.79 -12.12 5.81
C GLY A 112 -9.93 -11.77 4.84
N ARG A 113 -10.13 -10.49 4.49
CA ARG A 113 -11.18 -9.99 3.59
C ARG A 113 -10.67 -9.65 2.18
N GLN A 114 -9.54 -10.19 1.78
CA GLN A 114 -8.91 -9.99 0.46
C GLN A 114 -8.49 -8.53 0.15
N ILE A 115 -8.45 -7.63 1.15
CA ILE A 115 -8.13 -6.20 0.96
C ILE A 115 -6.70 -6.03 0.42
N GLY A 116 -5.70 -6.70 1.01
CA GLY A 116 -4.32 -6.66 0.53
C GLY A 116 -4.19 -7.15 -0.91
N GLN A 117 -4.89 -8.21 -1.28
CA GLN A 117 -4.93 -8.70 -2.66
C GLN A 117 -5.56 -7.69 -3.62
N SER A 118 -6.61 -7.00 -3.20
CA SER A 118 -7.28 -5.98 -4.01
C SER A 118 -6.39 -4.75 -4.21
N LEU A 119 -5.63 -4.33 -3.18
CA LEU A 119 -4.62 -3.28 -3.30
C LEU A 119 -3.54 -3.66 -4.32
N LEU A 120 -2.98 -4.88 -4.24
CA LEU A 120 -1.98 -5.35 -5.21
C LEU A 120 -2.55 -5.47 -6.63
N ARG A 121 -3.78 -5.95 -6.80
CA ARG A 121 -4.47 -5.96 -8.11
C ARG A 121 -4.61 -4.56 -8.69
N LYS A 122 -4.94 -3.58 -7.85
CA LYS A 122 -5.03 -2.17 -8.30
C LYS A 122 -3.67 -1.65 -8.78
N LEU A 123 -2.58 -1.95 -8.06
CA LEU A 123 -1.22 -1.58 -8.49
C LEU A 123 -0.81 -2.32 -9.76
N ALA A 124 -1.14 -3.60 -9.90
CA ALA A 124 -0.89 -4.36 -11.13
C ALA A 124 -1.62 -3.75 -12.33
N SER A 125 -2.92 -3.37 -12.18
CA SER A 125 -3.65 -2.64 -13.21
C SER A 125 -2.96 -1.34 -13.58
N LEU A 126 -2.60 -0.50 -12.60
CA LEU A 126 -1.89 0.76 -12.84
C LEU A 126 -0.55 0.57 -13.56
N THR A 127 0.15 -0.54 -13.28
CA THR A 127 1.39 -0.91 -13.96
C THR A 127 1.13 -1.19 -15.44
N LEU A 128 0.15 -2.05 -15.73
CA LEU A 128 -0.20 -2.46 -17.10
C LEU A 128 -0.77 -1.30 -17.92
N ASP A 129 -1.63 -0.47 -17.33
CA ASP A 129 -2.24 0.70 -17.97
C ASP A 129 -1.19 1.73 -18.46
N ARG A 130 0.02 1.71 -17.87
CA ARG A 130 1.16 2.54 -18.27
C ARG A 130 2.18 1.80 -19.17
N GLY A 131 1.84 0.61 -19.66
CA GLY A 131 2.76 -0.23 -20.45
C GLY A 131 3.92 -0.79 -19.63
N GLY A 132 3.81 -0.78 -18.30
CA GLY A 132 4.78 -1.39 -17.40
C GLY A 132 4.67 -2.91 -17.36
N HIS A 133 5.73 -3.58 -16.91
CA HIS A 133 5.82 -5.05 -16.92
C HIS A 133 6.17 -5.66 -15.58
N ARG A 134 6.33 -4.85 -14.51
CA ARG A 134 6.71 -5.35 -13.20
C ARG A 134 6.13 -4.54 -12.06
N LEU A 135 5.76 -5.23 -11.01
CA LEU A 135 5.40 -4.71 -9.69
C LEU A 135 6.37 -5.35 -8.70
N GLU A 136 7.15 -4.56 -8.01
CA GLU A 136 8.23 -5.02 -7.12
C GLU A 136 8.02 -4.46 -5.71
N TRP A 137 8.50 -5.18 -4.71
CA TRP A 137 8.52 -4.77 -3.30
C TRP A 137 9.59 -5.54 -2.55
N SER A 138 9.86 -5.11 -1.32
CA SER A 138 10.66 -5.86 -0.36
C SER A 138 9.78 -6.39 0.76
N VAL A 139 10.20 -7.49 1.36
CA VAL A 139 9.55 -8.08 2.53
C VAL A 139 10.63 -8.55 3.50
N LEU A 140 10.41 -8.34 4.80
CA LEU A 140 11.33 -8.81 5.82
C LEU A 140 11.37 -10.35 5.86
N ASP A 141 12.54 -10.95 5.89
CA ASP A 141 12.76 -12.42 5.81
C ASP A 141 12.00 -13.19 6.90
N TRP A 142 11.76 -12.59 8.03
CA TRP A 142 11.00 -13.19 9.14
C TRP A 142 9.48 -13.10 8.93
N ASN A 143 8.98 -12.25 8.02
CA ASN A 143 7.54 -12.03 7.80
C ASN A 143 6.93 -13.16 6.96
N LYS A 144 6.98 -14.38 7.49
CA LYS A 144 6.47 -15.59 6.80
C LYS A 144 5.00 -15.51 6.39
N PRO A 145 4.09 -14.83 7.14
CA PRO A 145 2.72 -14.63 6.67
C PRO A 145 2.63 -13.83 5.38
N ALA A 146 3.37 -12.72 5.26
CA ALA A 146 3.39 -11.90 4.06
C ALA A 146 4.06 -12.64 2.87
N ILE A 147 5.17 -13.33 3.11
CA ILE A 147 5.86 -14.14 2.09
C ILE A 147 4.87 -15.14 1.48
N ARG A 148 4.19 -15.97 2.30
CA ARG A 148 3.19 -16.92 1.83
C ARG A 148 2.05 -16.26 1.05
N PHE A 149 1.62 -15.09 1.48
CA PHE A 149 0.59 -14.32 0.77
C PHE A 149 1.06 -13.91 -0.63
N TYR A 150 2.31 -13.46 -0.78
CA TYR A 150 2.86 -13.08 -2.07
C TYR A 150 3.10 -14.29 -2.99
N GLU A 151 3.60 -15.40 -2.46
CA GLU A 151 3.75 -16.66 -3.19
C GLU A 151 2.42 -17.17 -3.76
N GLN A 152 1.33 -17.07 -3.01
CA GLN A 152 -0.04 -17.43 -3.47
C GLN A 152 -0.53 -16.55 -4.63
N LEU A 153 0.04 -15.35 -4.80
CA LEU A 153 -0.25 -14.47 -5.93
C LEU A 153 0.65 -14.72 -7.14
N GLY A 154 1.58 -15.67 -7.05
CA GLY A 154 2.55 -15.99 -8.09
C GLY A 154 3.76 -15.05 -8.11
N ALA A 155 4.04 -14.33 -7.02
CA ALA A 155 5.26 -13.55 -6.89
C ALA A 155 6.46 -14.45 -6.59
N GLU A 156 7.60 -14.15 -7.20
CA GLU A 156 8.85 -14.88 -7.05
C GLU A 156 9.90 -13.99 -6.35
N PRO A 157 10.67 -14.52 -5.39
CA PRO A 157 11.74 -13.77 -4.74
C PRO A 157 12.95 -13.61 -5.69
N LEU A 158 13.57 -12.44 -5.67
CA LEU A 158 14.78 -12.15 -6.46
C LEU A 158 16.05 -12.51 -5.66
N ASN A 159 16.29 -13.81 -5.44
CA ASN A 159 17.36 -14.30 -4.56
C ASN A 159 18.79 -14.01 -5.05
N ASP A 160 18.95 -13.72 -6.35
CA ASP A 160 20.25 -13.41 -6.96
C ASP A 160 20.65 -11.93 -6.77
N TRP A 161 19.80 -11.11 -6.15
CA TRP A 161 20.05 -9.69 -5.98
C TRP A 161 20.18 -9.33 -4.50
N THR A 162 21.22 -8.56 -4.17
CA THR A 162 21.38 -7.99 -2.84
C THR A 162 21.15 -6.48 -2.91
N THR A 163 20.22 -5.99 -2.11
CA THR A 163 19.96 -4.54 -1.99
C THR A 163 21.05 -3.87 -1.17
N TRP A 164 21.66 -2.81 -1.72
CA TRP A 164 22.63 -1.97 -1.04
C TRP A 164 22.02 -0.61 -0.70
N ARG A 165 22.40 -0.08 0.46
CA ARG A 165 21.92 1.23 0.94
C ARG A 165 23.09 2.05 1.46
N LEU A 166 23.17 3.32 1.04
CA LEU A 166 24.10 4.31 1.56
C LEU A 166 23.27 5.43 2.22
N THR A 167 23.52 5.71 3.49
CA THR A 167 22.75 6.70 4.28
C THR A 167 23.65 7.48 5.23
N GLY A 168 23.13 8.61 5.74
CA GLY A 168 23.80 9.45 6.75
C GLY A 168 25.17 9.91 6.31
N SER A 169 26.13 9.89 7.24
CA SER A 169 27.50 10.38 7.00
C SER A 169 28.24 9.66 5.88
N ALA A 170 27.89 8.41 5.56
CA ALA A 170 28.49 7.70 4.44
C ALA A 170 28.04 8.29 3.09
N LEU A 171 26.78 8.71 2.99
CA LEU A 171 26.26 9.40 1.82
C LEU A 171 26.90 10.79 1.65
N GLU A 172 27.07 11.53 2.75
CA GLU A 172 27.71 12.85 2.75
C GLU A 172 29.18 12.78 2.32
N LYS A 173 29.94 11.85 2.90
CA LYS A 173 31.36 11.64 2.55
C LYS A 173 31.58 11.31 1.08
N LEU A 174 30.68 10.54 0.47
CA LEU A 174 30.78 10.18 -0.95
C LEU A 174 30.76 11.43 -1.87
N VAL A 175 30.12 12.51 -1.46
CA VAL A 175 30.05 13.78 -2.20
C VAL A 175 31.30 14.65 -1.95
N GLU A 176 31.92 14.52 -0.77
CA GLU A 176 33.08 15.31 -0.37
C GLU A 176 34.41 14.75 -0.89
N GLU A 177 34.49 13.45 -1.14
CA GLU A 177 35.69 12.82 -1.73
C GLU A 177 35.86 13.25 -3.20
N LYS A 178 36.87 14.15 -3.43
CA LYS A 178 37.30 14.61 -4.76
C LYS A 178 38.52 13.82 -5.23
#